data_fcd85430bdfb4c302cd05e23d80522b9
#
_entry.id   fcd85430bdfb4c302cd05e23d80522b9
#
_cell.length_a   1.000
_cell.length_b   1.000
_cell.length_c   1.000
_cell.angle_alpha   90.00
_cell.angle_beta   90.00
_cell.angle_gamma   90.00
#
_symmetry.space_group_name_H-M   'P 1'
#
loop_
_entity.id
_entity.type
_entity.pdbx_description
1 polymer ?
#
loop_
_entity_poly.entity_id
_entity_poly.type
_entity_poly.pdbx_seq_one_letter_code
_entity_poly.pdbx_strand_id
1 'polypeptide(L)'
;MRHAMRWLAGGAILLALAAAQLAPARRSDPPESAPLAAPSPVLKILTRSCGDCHSNDTRWPWYTSVAPVSLLAIRDVEGGRRQINFSEWSAYNAAARRHKLQWMHRALGSETMPPWEYQLAHPGSHLSAADRATLSRWIDAELLSAASGK
;
A
#
# COMPACT_ATOMS: atom_id res chain seq x y z
N MET A 1 -46.43 -4.06 8.17
CA MET A 1 -45.51 -2.91 8.17
C MET A 1 -44.05 -3.31 8.24
N ARG A 2 -43.60 -4.21 9.15
CA ARG A 2 -42.16 -4.62 9.30
C ARG A 2 -41.59 -5.26 8.06
N HIS A 3 -42.32 -6.09 7.31
CA HIS A 3 -41.84 -6.72 6.07
C HIS A 3 -41.64 -5.73 4.92
N ALA A 4 -42.60 -4.80 4.71
CA ALA A 4 -42.47 -3.78 3.68
C ALA A 4 -41.27 -2.87 3.93
N MET A 5 -40.99 -2.48 5.18
CA MET A 5 -39.82 -1.69 5.55
C MET A 5 -38.49 -2.41 5.27
N ARG A 6 -38.45 -3.75 5.45
CA ARG A 6 -37.25 -4.56 5.11
C ARG A 6 -36.98 -4.60 3.60
N TRP A 7 -38.04 -4.73 2.77
CA TRP A 7 -37.90 -4.69 1.32
C TRP A 7 -37.49 -3.32 0.79
N LEU A 8 -38.02 -2.24 1.37
CA LEU A 8 -37.62 -0.87 1.03
C LEU A 8 -36.16 -0.61 1.40
N ALA A 9 -35.70 -1.05 2.57
CA ALA A 9 -34.32 -0.94 2.99
C ALA A 9 -33.37 -1.73 2.06
N GLY A 10 -33.74 -2.97 1.69
CA GLY A 10 -32.97 -3.77 0.74
C GLY A 10 -32.87 -3.11 -0.63
N GLY A 11 -33.97 -2.58 -1.15
CA GLY A 11 -33.99 -1.84 -2.41
C GLY A 11 -33.11 -0.59 -2.39
N ALA A 12 -33.16 0.18 -1.29
CA ALA A 12 -32.31 1.36 -1.13
C ALA A 12 -30.80 1.01 -1.11
N ILE A 13 -30.43 -0.08 -0.44
CA ILE A 13 -29.04 -0.56 -0.42
C ILE A 13 -28.58 -0.96 -1.83
N LEU A 14 -29.39 -1.72 -2.57
CA LEU A 14 -29.06 -2.12 -3.94
C LEU A 14 -28.91 -0.90 -4.87
N LEU A 15 -29.78 0.08 -4.76
CA LEU A 15 -29.67 1.33 -5.51
C LEU A 15 -28.41 2.11 -5.16
N ALA A 16 -28.05 2.18 -3.88
CA ALA A 16 -26.82 2.83 -3.44
C ALA A 16 -25.56 2.11 -3.97
N LEU A 17 -25.55 0.78 -3.96
CA LEU A 17 -24.46 -0.01 -4.53
C LEU A 17 -24.38 0.17 -6.05
N ALA A 18 -25.49 0.19 -6.75
CA ALA A 18 -25.53 0.46 -8.19
C ALA A 18 -25.04 1.88 -8.51
N ALA A 19 -25.47 2.88 -7.75
CA ALA A 19 -25.00 4.26 -7.91
C ALA A 19 -23.50 4.39 -7.63
N ALA A 20 -22.96 3.65 -6.65
CA ALA A 20 -21.55 3.64 -6.33
C ALA A 20 -20.68 3.13 -7.50
N GLN A 21 -21.23 2.26 -8.41
CA GLN A 21 -20.50 1.82 -9.60
C GLN A 21 -20.29 2.96 -10.62
N LEU A 22 -21.07 4.04 -10.55
CA LEU A 22 -20.92 5.21 -11.40
C LEU A 22 -19.87 6.20 -10.88
N ALA A 23 -19.36 5.99 -9.67
CA ALA A 23 -18.31 6.84 -9.09
C ALA A 23 -17.01 6.69 -9.93
N PRO A 24 -16.37 7.80 -10.32
CA PRO A 24 -15.13 7.75 -11.10
C PRO A 24 -13.99 7.18 -10.24
N ALA A 25 -13.71 5.91 -10.42
CA ALA A 25 -12.61 5.20 -9.79
C ALA A 25 -11.46 5.10 -10.81
N ARG A 26 -10.52 6.04 -10.77
CA ARG A 26 -9.38 6.07 -11.70
C ARG A 26 -8.17 5.39 -11.06
N ARG A 27 -7.83 4.22 -11.57
CA ARG A 27 -6.55 3.58 -11.31
C ARG A 27 -5.44 4.35 -12.00
N SER A 28 -4.28 4.40 -11.38
CA SER A 28 -3.14 5.13 -11.88
C SER A 28 -1.89 4.30 -11.65
N ASP A 29 -1.15 4.02 -12.72
CA ASP A 29 0.15 3.37 -12.70
C ASP A 29 1.11 4.22 -13.53
N PRO A 30 1.61 5.35 -12.95
CA PRO A 30 2.56 6.20 -13.65
C PRO A 30 3.89 5.47 -13.85
N PRO A 31 4.66 5.82 -14.90
CA PRO A 31 5.96 5.18 -15.13
C PRO A 31 6.90 5.40 -13.93
N GLU A 32 7.76 4.43 -13.68
CA GLU A 32 8.85 4.59 -12.70
C GLU A 32 9.84 5.64 -13.21
N SER A 33 10.20 6.58 -12.33
CA SER A 33 11.11 7.68 -12.70
C SER A 33 12.45 7.59 -11.99
N ALA A 34 12.48 7.07 -10.77
CA ALA A 34 13.66 7.06 -9.92
C ALA A 34 13.57 5.94 -8.85
N PRO A 35 13.54 4.65 -9.27
CA PRO A 35 13.23 3.53 -8.39
C PRO A 35 14.24 3.34 -7.26
N LEU A 36 13.78 2.69 -6.20
CA LEU A 36 14.60 2.29 -5.07
C LEU A 36 15.65 1.26 -5.52
N ALA A 37 16.92 1.58 -5.30
CA ALA A 37 18.01 0.63 -5.37
C ALA A 37 18.25 0.03 -3.98
N ALA A 38 18.06 -1.28 -3.83
CA ALA A 38 18.29 -2.02 -2.59
C ALA A 38 18.73 -3.45 -2.90
N PRO A 39 19.31 -4.19 -1.93
CA PRO A 39 19.66 -5.59 -2.12
C PRO A 39 18.46 -6.43 -2.58
N SER A 40 18.71 -7.41 -3.47
CA SER A 40 17.65 -8.25 -4.06
C SER A 40 16.72 -8.90 -3.04
N PRO A 41 17.16 -9.39 -1.86
CA PRO A 41 16.23 -9.90 -0.83
C PRO A 41 15.27 -8.83 -0.32
N VAL A 42 15.72 -7.59 -0.13
CA VAL A 42 14.91 -6.45 0.30
C VAL A 42 13.87 -6.11 -0.76
N LEU A 43 14.30 -5.96 -2.02
CA LEU A 43 13.39 -5.65 -3.14
C LEU A 43 12.30 -6.72 -3.28
N LYS A 44 12.64 -8.00 -3.18
CA LYS A 44 11.66 -9.10 -3.24
C LYS A 44 10.58 -8.98 -2.15
N ILE A 45 10.98 -8.66 -0.92
CA ILE A 45 10.04 -8.49 0.20
C ILE A 45 9.17 -7.26 -0.05
N LEU A 46 9.77 -6.12 -0.41
CA LEU A 46 9.04 -4.88 -0.66
C LEU A 46 8.03 -5.03 -1.81
N THR A 47 8.44 -5.60 -2.94
CA THR A 47 7.54 -5.84 -4.08
C THR A 47 6.37 -6.74 -3.70
N ARG A 48 6.63 -7.86 -3.01
CA ARG A 48 5.60 -8.83 -2.61
C ARG A 48 4.59 -8.26 -1.61
N SER A 49 5.07 -7.52 -0.62
CA SER A 49 4.29 -7.19 0.58
C SER A 49 3.88 -5.72 0.68
N CYS A 50 4.52 -4.82 -0.04
CA CYS A 50 4.33 -3.37 0.09
C CYS A 50 4.07 -2.69 -1.27
N GLY A 51 4.56 -3.29 -2.36
CA GLY A 51 4.63 -2.66 -3.68
C GLY A 51 3.29 -2.20 -4.22
N ASP A 52 2.22 -2.97 -4.03
CA ASP A 52 0.90 -2.63 -4.57
C ASP A 52 0.41 -1.24 -4.12
N CYS A 53 0.72 -0.82 -2.88
CA CYS A 53 0.35 0.50 -2.37
C CYS A 53 1.51 1.52 -2.40
N HIS A 54 2.76 1.05 -2.41
CA HIS A 54 3.93 1.90 -2.24
C HIS A 54 4.84 1.96 -3.48
N SER A 55 4.34 1.57 -4.66
CA SER A 55 5.02 1.75 -5.95
C SER A 55 4.06 2.22 -7.04
N ASN A 56 4.61 2.55 -8.20
CA ASN A 56 3.81 2.87 -9.40
C ASN A 56 3.37 1.61 -10.16
N ASP A 57 3.82 0.42 -9.73
CA ASP A 57 3.47 -0.88 -10.32
C ASP A 57 2.48 -1.62 -9.41
N THR A 58 1.22 -1.18 -9.42
CA THR A 58 0.14 -1.76 -8.62
C THR A 58 -0.52 -2.93 -9.35
N ARG A 59 -0.57 -4.09 -8.72
CA ARG A 59 -1.42 -5.18 -9.20
C ARG A 59 -2.87 -4.87 -8.83
N TRP A 60 -3.75 -4.78 -9.84
CA TRP A 60 -5.17 -4.48 -9.66
C TRP A 60 -6.02 -5.75 -9.85
N PRO A 61 -6.30 -6.53 -8.80
CA PRO A 61 -7.19 -7.67 -8.87
C PRO A 61 -8.61 -7.28 -9.29
N TRP A 62 -9.39 -8.21 -9.82
CA TRP A 62 -10.72 -7.94 -10.36
C TRP A 62 -11.68 -7.25 -9.38
N TYR A 63 -11.62 -7.60 -8.09
CA TYR A 63 -12.49 -7.02 -7.06
C TYR A 63 -12.22 -5.52 -6.83
N THR A 64 -11.03 -5.03 -7.17
CA THR A 64 -10.72 -3.60 -7.15
C THR A 64 -11.40 -2.82 -8.29
N SER A 65 -12.19 -3.50 -9.15
CA SER A 65 -13.05 -2.88 -10.16
C SER A 65 -14.47 -2.66 -9.67
N VAL A 66 -14.83 -3.18 -8.50
CA VAL A 66 -16.20 -3.19 -7.98
C VAL A 66 -16.31 -2.29 -6.75
N ALA A 67 -17.17 -1.27 -6.81
CA ALA A 67 -17.42 -0.42 -5.66
C ALA A 67 -18.22 -1.17 -4.56
N PRO A 68 -17.98 -0.89 -3.29
CA PRO A 68 -17.12 0.16 -2.75
C PRO A 68 -15.61 -0.19 -2.68
N VAL A 69 -15.21 -1.44 -2.95
CA VAL A 69 -13.82 -1.91 -2.82
C VAL A 69 -12.88 -1.14 -3.75
N SER A 70 -13.33 -0.80 -4.97
CA SER A 70 -12.56 0.01 -5.91
C SER A 70 -12.13 1.36 -5.33
N LEU A 71 -13.04 2.03 -4.63
CA LEU A 71 -12.78 3.35 -4.03
C LEU A 71 -11.78 3.23 -2.86
N LEU A 72 -11.92 2.18 -2.04
CA LEU A 72 -11.00 1.92 -0.93
C LEU A 72 -9.60 1.59 -1.47
N ALA A 73 -9.49 0.68 -2.43
CA ALA A 73 -8.21 0.28 -3.00
C ALA A 73 -7.45 1.45 -3.62
N ILE A 74 -8.14 2.31 -4.39
CA ILE A 74 -7.53 3.51 -4.98
C ILE A 74 -7.06 4.48 -3.90
N ARG A 75 -7.90 4.75 -2.89
CA ARG A 75 -7.53 5.59 -1.75
C ARG A 75 -6.28 5.09 -1.03
N ASP A 76 -6.19 3.78 -0.82
CA ASP A 76 -5.08 3.15 -0.10
C ASP A 76 -3.80 3.19 -0.94
N VAL A 77 -3.87 2.95 -2.25
CA VAL A 77 -2.73 3.09 -3.17
C VAL A 77 -2.25 4.55 -3.22
N GLU A 78 -3.15 5.50 -3.39
CA GLU A 78 -2.79 6.92 -3.38
C GLU A 78 -2.21 7.37 -2.03
N GLY A 79 -2.78 6.88 -0.94
CA GLY A 79 -2.30 7.13 0.42
C GLY A 79 -0.90 6.56 0.64
N GLY A 80 -0.68 5.32 0.22
CA GLY A 80 0.61 4.64 0.26
C GLY A 80 1.68 5.38 -0.51
N ARG A 81 1.41 5.74 -1.77
CA ARG A 81 2.34 6.50 -2.63
C ARG A 81 2.68 7.88 -2.05
N ARG A 82 1.71 8.59 -1.47
CA ARG A 82 1.99 9.88 -0.80
C ARG A 82 2.91 9.69 0.40
N GLN A 83 2.73 8.63 1.16
CA GLN A 83 3.56 8.37 2.33
C GLN A 83 4.96 7.89 1.94
N ILE A 84 5.05 6.88 1.08
CA ILE A 84 6.30 6.36 0.50
C ILE A 84 5.99 5.88 -0.91
N ASN A 85 6.82 6.24 -1.89
CA ASN A 85 6.76 5.68 -3.24
C ASN A 85 8.14 5.12 -3.61
N PHE A 86 8.26 3.81 -3.74
CA PHE A 86 9.51 3.14 -4.10
C PHE A 86 9.92 3.39 -5.55
N SER A 87 8.97 3.69 -6.44
CA SER A 87 9.24 4.02 -7.84
C SER A 87 9.81 5.43 -8.04
N GLU A 88 9.78 6.25 -6.98
CA GLU A 88 10.30 7.63 -6.98
C GLU A 88 11.33 7.86 -5.86
N TRP A 89 11.89 6.79 -5.33
CA TRP A 89 12.74 6.83 -4.14
C TRP A 89 13.97 7.73 -4.29
N SER A 90 14.67 7.63 -5.43
CA SER A 90 15.89 8.40 -5.68
C SER A 90 15.62 9.89 -5.90
N ALA A 91 14.38 10.29 -6.17
CA ALA A 91 13.97 11.68 -6.28
C ALA A 91 13.82 12.38 -4.90
N TYR A 92 13.67 11.60 -3.82
CA TYR A 92 13.60 12.19 -2.48
C TYR A 92 14.96 12.74 -2.04
N ASN A 93 14.99 13.93 -1.43
CA ASN A 93 16.19 14.43 -0.78
C ASN A 93 16.55 13.60 0.47
N ALA A 94 17.76 13.79 1.01
CA ALA A 94 18.26 13.01 2.13
C ALA A 94 17.37 13.08 3.38
N ALA A 95 16.81 14.25 3.70
CA ALA A 95 15.93 14.44 4.84
C ALA A 95 14.61 13.66 4.67
N ALA A 96 14.02 13.73 3.48
CA ALA A 96 12.80 12.99 3.16
C ALA A 96 13.03 11.47 3.20
N ARG A 97 14.13 10.97 2.63
CA ARG A 97 14.50 9.53 2.71
C ARG A 97 14.64 9.07 4.15
N ARG A 98 15.36 9.83 4.96
CA ARG A 98 15.52 9.52 6.40
C ARG A 98 14.18 9.43 7.11
N HIS A 99 13.29 10.40 6.92
CA HIS A 99 11.95 10.39 7.52
C HIS A 99 11.13 9.17 7.10
N LYS A 100 11.17 8.82 5.79
CA LYS A 100 10.47 7.66 5.25
C LYS A 100 11.01 6.33 5.82
N LEU A 101 12.34 6.19 5.95
CA LEU A 101 12.97 5.02 6.58
C LEU A 101 12.56 4.89 8.05
N GLN A 102 12.54 5.98 8.81
CA GLN A 102 12.07 5.98 10.20
C GLN A 102 10.59 5.61 10.32
N TRP A 103 9.77 6.05 9.37
CA TRP A 103 8.37 5.67 9.32
C TRP A 103 8.22 4.16 9.02
N MET A 104 8.95 3.62 8.05
CA MET A 104 8.98 2.19 7.74
C MET A 104 9.39 1.37 8.96
N HIS A 105 10.45 1.79 9.68
CA HIS A 105 10.93 1.12 10.88
C HIS A 105 9.82 1.01 11.95
N ARG A 106 9.10 2.13 12.20
CA ARG A 106 7.97 2.12 13.14
C ARG A 106 6.83 1.21 12.68
N ALA A 107 6.46 1.29 11.40
CA ALA A 107 5.37 0.49 10.84
C ALA A 107 5.67 -1.03 10.90
N LEU A 108 6.92 -1.43 10.71
CA LEU A 108 7.37 -2.81 10.87
C LEU A 108 7.32 -3.26 12.33
N GLY A 109 7.76 -2.42 13.26
CA GLY A 109 7.77 -2.72 14.70
C GLY A 109 6.37 -2.78 15.31
N SER A 110 5.43 -1.97 14.85
CA SER A 110 4.03 -1.97 15.29
C SER A 110 3.13 -2.94 14.52
N GLU A 111 3.67 -3.65 13.54
CA GLU A 111 2.97 -4.59 12.66
C GLU A 111 1.73 -4.00 11.94
N THR A 112 1.70 -2.69 11.75
CA THR A 112 0.59 -2.01 11.08
C THR A 112 0.65 -2.14 9.55
N MET A 113 1.80 -2.59 9.01
CA MET A 113 2.01 -2.81 7.57
C MET A 113 2.58 -4.21 7.32
N PRO A 114 2.06 -4.91 6.30
CA PRO A 114 0.87 -4.60 5.50
C PRO A 114 -0.41 -4.64 6.33
N PRO A 115 -1.49 -3.87 5.98
CA PRO A 115 -2.76 -3.91 6.69
C PRO A 115 -3.38 -5.30 6.66
N TRP A 116 -4.08 -5.70 7.72
CA TRP A 116 -4.64 -7.04 7.84
C TRP A 116 -5.69 -7.33 6.75
N GLU A 117 -6.47 -6.34 6.35
CA GLU A 117 -7.46 -6.45 5.28
C GLU A 117 -6.80 -6.80 3.94
N TYR A 118 -5.66 -6.16 3.67
CA TYR A 118 -4.86 -6.46 2.48
C TYR A 118 -4.31 -7.89 2.53
N GLN A 119 -3.81 -8.33 3.69
CA GLN A 119 -3.26 -9.67 3.87
C GLN A 119 -4.32 -10.76 3.67
N LEU A 120 -5.60 -10.53 4.05
CA LEU A 120 -6.70 -11.46 3.78
C LEU A 120 -6.92 -11.71 2.30
N ALA A 121 -6.86 -10.66 1.48
CA ALA A 121 -7.02 -10.77 0.03
C ALA A 121 -5.72 -11.23 -0.68
N HIS A 122 -4.56 -11.09 -0.02
CA HIS A 122 -3.24 -11.40 -0.56
C HIS A 122 -2.42 -12.24 0.45
N PRO A 123 -2.70 -13.52 0.62
CA PRO A 123 -2.02 -14.36 1.63
C PRO A 123 -0.50 -14.38 1.52
N GLY A 124 0.04 -14.19 0.29
CA GLY A 124 1.49 -14.10 0.06
C GLY A 124 2.15 -12.81 0.54
N SER A 125 1.38 -11.78 0.93
CA SER A 125 1.91 -10.50 1.37
C SER A 125 2.33 -10.46 2.84
N HIS A 126 2.04 -11.50 3.60
CA HIS A 126 2.42 -11.58 5.02
C HIS A 126 3.94 -11.49 5.20
N LEU A 127 4.37 -10.68 6.17
CA LEU A 127 5.79 -10.57 6.54
C LEU A 127 6.12 -11.58 7.64
N SER A 128 6.99 -12.53 7.34
CA SER A 128 7.56 -13.42 8.35
C SER A 128 8.50 -12.65 9.29
N ALA A 129 8.86 -13.25 10.43
CA ALA A 129 9.87 -12.70 11.32
C ALA A 129 11.23 -12.48 10.61
N ALA A 130 11.59 -13.39 9.68
CA ALA A 130 12.79 -13.27 8.88
C ALA A 130 12.72 -12.10 7.89
N ASP A 131 11.57 -11.87 7.25
CA ASP A 131 11.34 -10.72 6.38
C ASP A 131 11.47 -9.40 7.16
N ARG A 132 10.82 -9.30 8.32
CA ARG A 132 10.90 -8.13 9.20
C ARG A 132 12.34 -7.86 9.62
N ALA A 133 13.07 -8.88 10.06
CA ALA A 133 14.48 -8.75 10.42
C ALA A 133 15.36 -8.31 9.24
N THR A 134 15.07 -8.78 8.02
CA THR A 134 15.81 -8.39 6.81
C THR A 134 15.56 -6.92 6.46
N LEU A 135 14.30 -6.48 6.50
CA LEU A 135 13.94 -5.09 6.26
C LEU A 135 14.51 -4.16 7.34
N SER A 136 14.40 -4.53 8.62
CA SER A 136 14.93 -3.71 9.72
C SER A 136 16.44 -3.51 9.61
N ARG A 137 17.21 -4.57 9.38
CA ARG A 137 18.67 -4.44 9.19
C ARG A 137 19.03 -3.54 8.01
N TRP A 138 18.31 -3.64 6.91
CA TRP A 138 18.54 -2.77 5.76
C TRP A 138 18.21 -1.30 6.11
N ILE A 139 17.07 -1.04 6.76
CA ILE A 139 16.66 0.31 7.17
C ILE A 139 17.70 0.91 8.12
N ASP A 140 18.19 0.15 9.10
CA ASP A 140 19.19 0.61 10.06
C ASP A 140 20.51 0.97 9.35
N ALA A 141 20.95 0.15 8.39
CA ALA A 141 22.15 0.43 7.59
C ALA A 141 22.00 1.72 6.77
N GLU A 142 20.86 1.94 6.14
CA GLU A 142 20.55 3.17 5.39
C GLU A 142 20.53 4.42 6.31
N LEU A 143 19.94 4.29 7.51
CA LEU A 143 19.89 5.39 8.49
C LEU A 143 21.27 5.75 9.01
N LEU A 144 22.14 4.76 9.26
CA LEU A 144 23.54 4.96 9.66
C LEU A 144 24.37 5.62 8.56
N SER A 145 24.23 5.15 7.32
CA SER A 145 24.87 5.73 6.15
C SER A 145 24.50 7.19 5.96
N ALA A 146 23.20 7.51 6.08
CA ALA A 146 22.71 8.89 5.98
C ALA A 146 23.20 9.79 7.13
N ALA A 147 23.57 9.24 8.28
CA ALA A 147 24.10 9.99 9.42
C ALA A 147 25.62 10.27 9.26
N SER A 148 26.36 9.40 8.57
CA SER A 148 27.80 9.52 8.34
C SER A 148 28.18 10.40 7.13
N GLY A 149 27.22 10.94 6.42
CA GLY A 149 27.46 11.88 5.28
C GLY A 149 28.12 11.22 4.06
N LYS A 150 28.03 9.87 3.92
CA LYS A 150 28.52 9.14 2.77
C LYS A 150 27.42 8.93 1.73
#